data_1d2a1fdc4b7a92d9c3501532b332a4ee
#
_entry.id   1d2a1fdc4b7a92d9c3501532b332a4ee
#
_cell.length_a   1.000
_cell.length_b   1.000
_cell.length_c   1.000
_cell.angle_alpha   90.00
_cell.angle_beta   90.00
_cell.angle_gamma   90.00
#
_symmetry.space_group_name_H-M   'P 1'
#
loop_
_entity.id
_entity.type
_entity.pdbx_description
1 polymer ?
#
loop_
_entity_poly.entity_id
_entity_poly.type
_entity_poly.pdbx_seq_one_letter_code
_entity_poly.pdbx_strand_id
1 'polypeptide(L)'
;CLAVPIHHPKMNASGMPVFLLLLWTANTPQGAGVQVLPPVNFTLTVSALAQVLLHWEPNPAQEQNNSTIRYDVKILSPVPEEYDTERTRSVRTAALHNGFSARVRTLLLQEHLQMSSPWLERNLPPLPGAAETSVTNLSCVTHVTISGNVSLRCTWLPGQGAPEDTKYFLFYRYETHTEECPTYTKDKWSRNTECRFSSTQIKPGEIDSLIVIHINGSSKRAAIKPFQQLFNQNAIEKVNIPRNISISLEQNDLLAMWEKPISPFHEECFEYEFYLINLKSGNKQILKISSNSFQLRIDGSSRYSIRIRANHNHICRARGFWSDWSEIIYVGQNKLDNSIAWIVTLLCVSTSCTLLLVAIICQINHVWSKLFPPIPAPSNKFRDPFPIDYERARTCPSSTETEVCSLAEVLSCSVLDDSVF
;
A
#
# COMPACT_ATOMS: atom_id res chain seq x y z
N CYS A 1 26.17 -47.93 22.22
CA CYS A 1 26.47 -49.34 22.42
C CYS A 1 27.71 -49.72 21.62
N LEU A 2 28.64 -50.39 22.32
CA LEU A 2 29.77 -51.22 21.88
C LEU A 2 31.04 -50.51 21.37
N ALA A 3 31.96 -50.44 22.29
CA ALA A 3 33.40 -50.28 22.12
C ALA A 3 34.02 -51.64 21.63
N VAL A 4 35.02 -51.54 20.76
CA VAL A 4 35.94 -52.65 20.46
C VAL A 4 37.35 -52.11 20.53
N PRO A 5 38.26 -52.72 21.32
CA PRO A 5 39.65 -52.33 21.45
C PRO A 5 40.54 -53.00 20.39
N ILE A 6 41.49 -52.29 19.81
CA ILE A 6 42.49 -52.82 18.92
C ILE A 6 43.86 -52.83 19.63
N HIS A 7 44.42 -54.02 19.71
CA HIS A 7 45.71 -54.42 20.23
C HIS A 7 46.90 -53.75 19.50
N HIS A 8 47.87 -53.32 20.30
CA HIS A 8 49.27 -53.16 19.85
C HIS A 8 50.06 -54.44 19.85
N PRO A 9 50.94 -54.69 18.87
CA PRO A 9 52.09 -55.53 19.09
C PRO A 9 53.39 -54.76 19.21
N LYS A 10 54.15 -55.05 20.26
CA LYS A 10 55.52 -54.66 20.44
C LYS A 10 56.39 -55.48 19.45
N MET A 11 57.37 -54.83 18.84
CA MET A 11 58.52 -55.55 18.28
C MET A 11 59.82 -54.85 18.59
N ASN A 12 60.81 -55.69 18.95
CA ASN A 12 62.09 -55.46 19.51
C ASN A 12 63.12 -54.88 18.56
N ALA A 13 64.06 -54.20 19.18
CA ALA A 13 65.29 -53.71 18.61
C ALA A 13 66.27 -54.79 18.21
N SER A 14 66.93 -54.66 17.07
CA SER A 14 68.35 -55.10 16.90
C SER A 14 68.94 -54.60 15.57
N GLY A 15 70.08 -53.98 15.63
CA GLY A 15 71.12 -54.09 14.60
C GLY A 15 71.30 -52.87 13.68
N MET A 16 72.28 -52.05 13.98
CA MET A 16 72.96 -51.13 13.05
C MET A 16 73.52 -51.83 11.81
N PRO A 17 73.68 -51.19 10.64
CA PRO A 17 74.92 -50.47 10.40
C PRO A 17 74.78 -49.04 9.81
N VAL A 18 75.73 -48.21 10.21
CA VAL A 18 75.98 -46.88 9.75
C VAL A 18 76.33 -46.84 8.27
N PHE A 19 75.53 -46.28 7.44
CA PHE A 19 75.86 -45.78 6.11
C PHE A 19 75.87 -44.25 6.13
N LEU A 20 77.06 -43.69 6.05
CA LEU A 20 77.24 -42.22 5.78
C LEU A 20 76.80 -41.94 4.35
N LEU A 21 75.59 -41.49 4.19
CA LEU A 21 75.15 -40.86 2.96
C LEU A 21 75.38 -39.34 3.09
N LEU A 22 76.38 -38.90 2.39
CA LEU A 22 76.62 -37.49 2.07
C LEU A 22 75.38 -37.01 1.32
N LEU A 23 74.46 -36.37 2.06
CA LEU A 23 73.39 -35.55 1.48
C LEU A 23 74.02 -34.32 0.82
N TRP A 24 74.22 -34.38 -0.48
CA TRP A 24 74.28 -33.21 -1.30
C TRP A 24 72.93 -32.50 -1.18
N THR A 25 72.88 -31.45 -0.38
CA THR A 25 71.79 -30.48 -0.42
C THR A 25 71.92 -29.71 -1.74
N ALA A 26 71.23 -30.23 -2.75
CA ALA A 26 70.94 -29.41 -3.93
C ALA A 26 70.14 -28.21 -3.44
N ASN A 27 70.79 -27.06 -3.28
CA ASN A 27 70.15 -25.78 -3.26
C ASN A 27 69.48 -25.60 -4.63
N THR A 28 68.24 -26.12 -4.77
CA THR A 28 67.38 -25.64 -5.84
C THR A 28 67.17 -24.13 -5.57
N PRO A 29 67.50 -23.26 -6.51
CA PRO A 29 67.09 -21.86 -6.38
C PRO A 29 65.58 -21.88 -6.24
N GLN A 30 65.03 -21.53 -5.07
CA GLN A 30 63.64 -21.19 -4.95
C GLN A 30 63.42 -20.09 -5.97
N GLY A 31 62.79 -20.43 -7.08
CA GLY A 31 62.32 -19.41 -8.03
C GLY A 31 61.58 -18.39 -7.22
N ALA A 32 62.03 -17.17 -7.26
CA ALA A 32 61.35 -16.04 -6.64
C ALA A 32 59.95 -15.97 -7.22
N GLY A 33 59.01 -16.67 -6.54
CA GLY A 33 57.61 -16.58 -6.92
C GLY A 33 57.18 -15.13 -6.90
N VAL A 34 56.51 -14.69 -7.96
CA VAL A 34 55.98 -13.33 -8.04
C VAL A 34 55.16 -13.03 -6.80
N GLN A 35 55.69 -12.19 -5.92
CA GLN A 35 54.97 -11.79 -4.70
C GLN A 35 53.90 -10.77 -5.08
N VAL A 36 52.60 -11.08 -4.83
CA VAL A 36 51.53 -10.11 -5.02
C VAL A 36 51.41 -9.25 -3.76
N LEU A 37 51.54 -7.93 -3.95
CA LEU A 37 51.49 -6.96 -2.87
C LEU A 37 50.08 -6.36 -2.73
N PRO A 38 49.57 -6.12 -1.52
CA PRO A 38 48.27 -5.50 -1.31
C PRO A 38 48.30 -4.04 -1.81
N PRO A 39 47.11 -3.50 -2.20
CA PRO A 39 47.00 -2.10 -2.54
C PRO A 39 47.38 -1.22 -1.33
N VAL A 40 47.71 0.04 -1.59
CA VAL A 40 48.08 1.02 -0.55
C VAL A 40 47.00 2.09 -0.43
N ASN A 41 47.09 2.89 0.62
CA ASN A 41 46.24 4.07 0.87
C ASN A 41 44.72 3.74 0.82
N PHE A 42 44.32 2.52 1.24
CA PHE A 42 42.93 2.16 1.32
C PHE A 42 42.21 3.02 2.37
N THR A 43 41.17 3.76 1.90
CA THR A 43 40.38 4.69 2.71
C THR A 43 38.89 4.47 2.48
N LEU A 44 38.12 4.70 3.52
CA LEU A 44 36.64 4.75 3.49
C LEU A 44 36.21 6.15 3.87
N THR A 45 35.50 6.85 2.99
CA THR A 45 35.00 8.20 3.26
C THR A 45 33.51 8.28 2.99
N VAL A 46 32.74 8.93 3.88
CA VAL A 46 31.32 9.19 3.67
C VAL A 46 31.21 10.36 2.70
N SER A 47 30.74 10.08 1.48
CA SER A 47 30.63 11.06 0.39
C SER A 47 29.25 11.74 0.32
N ALA A 48 28.20 11.05 0.80
CA ALA A 48 26.83 11.56 0.91
C ALA A 48 26.05 10.75 1.96
N LEU A 49 24.80 11.11 2.17
CA LEU A 49 23.90 10.39 3.08
C LEU A 49 23.83 8.90 2.70
N ALA A 50 24.25 8.01 3.62
CA ALA A 50 24.32 6.56 3.40
C ALA A 50 25.14 6.17 2.15
N GLN A 51 26.20 6.90 1.85
CA GLN A 51 27.08 6.62 0.71
C GLN A 51 28.54 6.65 1.15
N VAL A 52 29.25 5.57 0.84
CA VAL A 52 30.68 5.40 1.14
C VAL A 52 31.47 5.35 -0.16
N LEU A 53 32.50 6.15 -0.22
CA LEU A 53 33.54 6.06 -1.24
C LEU A 53 34.67 5.19 -0.68
N LEU A 54 34.93 4.08 -1.34
CA LEU A 54 36.11 3.24 -1.16
C LEU A 54 37.17 3.72 -2.15
N HIS A 55 38.35 4.04 -1.66
CA HIS A 55 39.44 4.48 -2.50
C HIS A 55 40.75 3.80 -2.07
N TRP A 56 41.53 3.33 -3.02
CA TRP A 56 42.85 2.71 -2.83
C TRP A 56 43.75 3.06 -4.00
N GLU A 57 45.02 2.82 -3.81
CA GLU A 57 46.04 3.03 -4.85
C GLU A 57 46.76 1.73 -5.17
N PRO A 58 47.23 1.53 -6.42
CA PRO A 58 48.11 0.43 -6.76
C PRO A 58 49.37 0.48 -5.87
N ASN A 59 49.86 -0.69 -5.46
CA ASN A 59 51.15 -0.72 -4.75
C ASN A 59 52.30 -0.36 -5.74
N PRO A 60 53.09 0.70 -5.48
CA PRO A 60 54.12 1.11 -6.42
C PRO A 60 55.26 0.11 -6.58
N ALA A 61 55.44 -0.78 -5.59
CA ALA A 61 56.42 -1.86 -5.64
C ALA A 61 55.92 -3.14 -6.35
N GLN A 62 54.69 -3.15 -6.86
CA GLN A 62 54.16 -4.30 -7.57
C GLN A 62 54.74 -4.40 -8.97
N GLU A 63 55.48 -5.46 -9.26
CA GLU A 63 55.94 -5.77 -10.62
C GLU A 63 54.77 -6.14 -11.53
N GLN A 64 54.75 -5.57 -12.73
CA GLN A 64 53.66 -5.73 -13.71
C GLN A 64 54.03 -6.62 -14.89
N ASN A 65 55.00 -7.51 -14.76
CA ASN A 65 55.51 -8.36 -15.86
C ASN A 65 54.39 -9.08 -16.63
N ASN A 66 53.87 -8.46 -17.72
CA ASN A 66 52.80 -8.98 -18.62
C ASN A 66 51.54 -9.51 -17.90
N SER A 67 51.22 -8.99 -16.73
CA SER A 67 50.06 -9.42 -15.92
C SER A 67 49.02 -8.30 -15.81
N THR A 68 47.76 -8.67 -15.79
CA THR A 68 46.65 -7.75 -15.56
C THR A 68 46.42 -7.64 -14.05
N ILE A 69 46.38 -6.39 -13.55
CA ILE A 69 46.08 -6.09 -12.15
C ILE A 69 44.56 -5.83 -12.05
N ARG A 70 43.90 -6.57 -11.17
CA ARG A 70 42.55 -6.36 -10.73
C ARG A 70 42.50 -6.28 -9.21
N TYR A 71 41.38 -5.84 -8.66
CA TYR A 71 41.16 -5.75 -7.24
C TYR A 71 39.91 -6.54 -6.88
N ASP A 72 40.06 -7.41 -5.88
CA ASP A 72 38.94 -8.07 -5.25
C ASP A 72 38.53 -7.24 -4.02
N VAL A 73 37.29 -6.81 -4.01
CA VAL A 73 36.71 -5.95 -2.98
C VAL A 73 35.60 -6.70 -2.26
N LYS A 74 35.69 -6.79 -0.95
CA LYS A 74 34.70 -7.44 -0.14
C LYS A 74 34.16 -6.48 0.92
N ILE A 75 32.86 -6.20 0.86
CA ILE A 75 32.13 -5.52 1.92
C ILE A 75 31.76 -6.57 2.96
N LEU A 76 32.05 -6.32 4.23
CA LEU A 76 31.79 -7.22 5.34
C LEU A 76 30.52 -6.86 6.10
N SER A 77 30.23 -5.55 6.20
CA SER A 77 29.04 -5.01 6.85
C SER A 77 28.63 -3.68 6.20
N PRO A 78 27.34 -3.28 6.20
CA PRO A 78 26.19 -3.94 6.83
C PRO A 78 25.62 -5.13 6.02
N VAL A 79 25.80 -5.16 4.71
CA VAL A 79 25.38 -6.24 3.84
C VAL A 79 26.59 -6.80 3.12
N PRO A 80 26.94 -8.07 3.31
CA PRO A 80 28.09 -8.69 2.63
C PRO A 80 27.92 -8.68 1.10
N GLU A 81 28.94 -8.17 0.41
CA GLU A 81 29.03 -8.11 -1.06
C GLU A 81 30.47 -8.37 -1.47
N GLU A 82 30.70 -9.07 -2.56
CA GLU A 82 32.03 -9.35 -3.10
C GLU A 82 32.02 -9.12 -4.62
N TYR A 83 33.01 -8.42 -5.14
CA TYR A 83 33.12 -8.10 -6.58
C TYR A 83 34.56 -7.78 -6.96
N ASP A 84 34.89 -8.03 -8.24
CA ASP A 84 36.17 -7.67 -8.84
C ASP A 84 36.05 -6.35 -9.62
N THR A 85 37.14 -5.58 -9.64
CA THR A 85 37.21 -4.33 -10.40
C THR A 85 38.67 -4.01 -10.82
N GLU A 86 38.80 -3.32 -11.92
CA GLU A 86 40.08 -2.74 -12.37
C GLU A 86 40.25 -1.28 -11.87
N ARG A 87 39.16 -0.70 -11.35
CA ARG A 87 39.15 0.67 -10.86
C ARG A 87 39.74 0.71 -9.44
N THR A 88 40.36 1.83 -9.10
CA THR A 88 40.93 2.11 -7.75
C THR A 88 39.96 2.84 -6.82
N ARG A 89 38.72 3.01 -7.25
CA ARG A 89 37.66 3.64 -6.47
C ARG A 89 36.32 2.97 -6.74
N SER A 90 35.49 2.90 -5.72
CA SER A 90 34.14 2.38 -5.80
C SER A 90 33.23 3.14 -4.85
N VAL A 91 32.01 3.40 -5.29
CA VAL A 91 30.98 4.05 -4.46
C VAL A 91 29.92 3.03 -4.12
N ARG A 92 29.54 2.96 -2.84
CA ARG A 92 28.49 2.06 -2.35
C ARG A 92 27.44 2.81 -1.53
N THR A 93 26.18 2.49 -1.76
CA THR A 93 25.08 2.97 -0.93
C THR A 93 24.78 1.91 0.13
N ALA A 94 24.91 2.27 1.40
CA ALA A 94 24.72 1.36 2.52
C ALA A 94 24.25 2.10 3.78
N ALA A 95 23.51 1.41 4.65
CA ALA A 95 23.11 1.96 5.94
C ALA A 95 24.32 2.02 6.89
N LEU A 96 24.76 3.23 7.25
CA LEU A 96 25.98 3.48 8.01
C LEU A 96 25.77 3.63 9.52
N HIS A 97 24.53 3.62 9.99
CA HIS A 97 24.24 3.90 11.41
C HIS A 97 24.85 2.86 12.38
N ASN A 98 25.13 1.64 11.91
CA ASN A 98 25.82 0.59 12.66
C ASN A 98 27.27 0.37 12.21
N GLY A 99 27.83 1.31 11.42
CA GLY A 99 29.18 1.24 10.88
C GLY A 99 29.23 0.59 9.49
N PHE A 100 30.42 0.57 8.91
CA PHE A 100 30.70 -0.03 7.62
C PHE A 100 32.09 -0.64 7.63
N SER A 101 32.26 -1.84 7.07
CA SER A 101 33.50 -2.56 7.04
C SER A 101 33.74 -3.15 5.65
N ALA A 102 34.93 -2.94 5.13
CA ALA A 102 35.34 -3.48 3.82
C ALA A 102 36.82 -3.83 3.80
N ARG A 103 37.16 -4.74 2.91
CA ARG A 103 38.54 -5.14 2.64
C ARG A 103 38.79 -5.22 1.13
N VAL A 104 40.03 -4.98 0.74
CA VAL A 104 40.47 -5.03 -0.65
C VAL A 104 41.77 -5.80 -0.75
N ARG A 105 42.00 -6.50 -1.82
CA ARG A 105 43.27 -7.15 -2.18
C ARG A 105 43.57 -7.01 -3.66
N THR A 106 44.83 -7.10 -4.03
CA THR A 106 45.28 -7.16 -5.42
C THR A 106 45.13 -8.57 -5.95
N LEU A 107 44.58 -8.69 -7.16
CA LEU A 107 44.57 -9.91 -7.98
C LEU A 107 45.51 -9.68 -9.15
N LEU A 108 46.48 -10.58 -9.32
CA LEU A 108 47.36 -10.61 -10.46
C LEU A 108 46.98 -11.79 -11.36
N LEU A 109 46.57 -11.46 -12.58
CA LEU A 109 46.20 -12.47 -13.58
C LEU A 109 47.33 -12.59 -14.60
N GLN A 110 47.97 -13.75 -14.65
CA GLN A 110 49.01 -14.06 -15.59
C GLN A 110 48.66 -15.36 -16.32
N GLU A 111 48.46 -15.27 -17.64
CA GLU A 111 48.03 -16.38 -18.51
C GLU A 111 46.80 -17.12 -17.94
N HIS A 112 46.97 -18.21 -17.22
CA HIS A 112 45.89 -18.97 -16.57
C HIS A 112 46.01 -19.06 -15.06
N LEU A 113 46.96 -18.31 -14.49
CA LEU A 113 47.23 -18.33 -13.05
C LEU A 113 46.69 -17.02 -12.40
N GLN A 114 45.84 -17.18 -11.41
CA GLN A 114 45.39 -16.11 -10.57
C GLN A 114 46.08 -16.18 -9.21
N MET A 115 46.84 -15.11 -8.90
CA MET A 115 47.48 -14.92 -7.61
C MET A 115 46.85 -13.75 -6.87
N SER A 116 46.79 -13.81 -5.54
CA SER A 116 46.21 -12.75 -4.73
C SER A 116 47.12 -12.31 -3.59
N SER A 117 47.06 -11.03 -3.27
CA SER A 117 47.71 -10.48 -2.10
C SER A 117 46.96 -10.78 -0.79
N PRO A 118 47.57 -10.53 0.37
CA PRO A 118 46.81 -10.40 1.61
C PRO A 118 45.76 -9.31 1.53
N TRP A 119 44.71 -9.44 2.36
CA TRP A 119 43.63 -8.46 2.45
C TRP A 119 44.09 -7.22 3.24
N LEU A 120 43.69 -6.03 2.76
CA LEU A 120 43.79 -4.77 3.48
C LEU A 120 42.39 -4.37 3.92
N GLU A 121 42.14 -4.25 5.22
CA GLU A 121 40.79 -3.98 5.79
C GLU A 121 40.72 -2.57 6.40
N ARG A 122 39.54 -1.96 6.29
CA ARG A 122 39.19 -0.68 6.92
C ARG A 122 37.75 -0.70 7.42
N ASN A 123 37.50 0.06 8.48
CA ASN A 123 36.21 0.14 9.16
C ASN A 123 35.84 1.61 9.39
N LEU A 124 34.56 1.93 9.16
CA LEU A 124 33.92 3.14 9.66
C LEU A 124 33.16 2.79 10.95
N PRO A 125 33.34 3.54 12.03
CA PRO A 125 32.60 3.27 13.27
C PRO A 125 31.10 3.53 13.10
N PRO A 126 30.27 2.94 13.98
CA PRO A 126 28.85 3.29 14.07
C PRO A 126 28.64 4.77 14.35
N LEU A 127 27.52 5.32 13.86
CA LEU A 127 27.15 6.69 14.20
C LEU A 127 26.92 6.84 15.70
N PRO A 128 27.35 7.96 16.31
CA PRO A 128 27.29 8.17 17.75
C PRO A 128 25.83 8.32 18.24
N GLY A 129 25.60 7.95 19.49
CA GLY A 129 24.32 8.04 20.18
C GLY A 129 23.97 6.74 20.94
N ALA A 130 23.08 6.83 21.90
CA ALA A 130 22.61 5.68 22.67
C ALA A 130 21.72 4.78 21.79
N ALA A 131 22.02 3.48 21.71
CA ALA A 131 21.36 2.56 20.76
C ALA A 131 19.83 2.55 20.93
N GLU A 132 19.33 2.55 22.15
CA GLU A 132 17.89 2.49 22.46
C GLU A 132 17.13 3.78 22.13
N THR A 133 17.82 4.86 21.78
CA THR A 133 17.21 6.13 21.39
C THR A 133 16.85 6.20 19.91
N SER A 134 17.39 5.29 19.09
CA SER A 134 17.11 5.19 17.67
C SER A 134 15.65 4.83 17.43
N VAL A 135 15.09 5.32 16.32
CA VAL A 135 13.71 4.96 15.90
C VAL A 135 13.58 3.47 15.60
N THR A 136 12.38 2.94 15.78
CA THR A 136 12.04 1.56 15.49
C THR A 136 10.81 1.49 14.58
N ASN A 137 10.55 0.33 13.98
CA ASN A 137 9.40 0.07 13.12
C ASN A 137 9.21 1.10 11.99
N LEU A 138 10.33 1.53 11.38
CA LEU A 138 10.27 2.41 10.23
C LEU A 138 9.56 1.69 9.07
N SER A 139 8.49 2.31 8.58
CA SER A 139 7.73 1.87 7.42
C SER A 139 7.50 3.04 6.47
N CYS A 140 7.85 2.86 5.21
CA CYS A 140 7.67 3.87 4.18
C CYS A 140 6.80 3.33 3.05
N VAL A 141 5.98 4.21 2.46
CA VAL A 141 5.11 3.91 1.33
C VAL A 141 5.21 5.04 0.32
N THR A 142 5.35 4.70 -0.95
CA THR A 142 5.30 5.63 -2.07
C THR A 142 3.98 5.47 -2.83
N HIS A 143 3.49 6.56 -3.41
CA HIS A 143 2.34 6.59 -4.31
C HIS A 143 2.65 7.42 -5.55
N VAL A 144 2.26 6.94 -6.71
CA VAL A 144 2.25 7.73 -7.94
C VAL A 144 0.98 8.58 -7.95
N THR A 145 1.13 9.90 -7.97
CA THR A 145 0.00 10.86 -8.00
C THR A 145 -0.57 10.98 -9.41
N ILE A 146 -1.75 11.60 -9.53
CA ILE A 146 -2.40 11.86 -10.83
C ILE A 146 -1.50 12.69 -11.76
N SER A 147 -0.70 13.59 -11.19
CA SER A 147 0.27 14.39 -11.95
C SER A 147 1.52 13.61 -12.40
N GLY A 148 1.63 12.33 -12.06
CA GLY A 148 2.80 11.50 -12.35
C GLY A 148 3.96 11.64 -11.36
N ASN A 149 3.86 12.51 -10.37
CA ASN A 149 4.85 12.65 -9.32
C ASN A 149 4.71 11.52 -8.29
N VAL A 150 5.80 11.25 -7.57
CA VAL A 150 5.79 10.28 -6.48
C VAL A 150 5.71 11.00 -5.14
N SER A 151 4.72 10.68 -4.34
CA SER A 151 4.63 11.08 -2.94
C SER A 151 5.27 10.00 -2.06
N LEU A 152 5.82 10.41 -0.90
CA LEU A 152 6.44 9.51 0.07
C LEU A 152 5.86 9.78 1.46
N ARG A 153 5.44 8.72 2.12
CA ARG A 153 4.98 8.75 3.51
C ARG A 153 5.77 7.73 4.32
N CYS A 154 6.37 8.16 5.42
CA CYS A 154 7.09 7.30 6.34
C CYS A 154 6.54 7.44 7.75
N THR A 155 6.42 6.34 8.47
CA THR A 155 6.01 6.27 9.88
C THR A 155 7.03 5.49 10.69
N TRP A 156 7.22 5.85 11.95
CA TRP A 156 8.14 5.18 12.87
C TRP A 156 7.66 5.29 14.31
N LEU A 157 8.24 4.47 15.15
CA LEU A 157 8.08 4.58 16.61
C LEU A 157 9.36 5.15 17.21
N PRO A 158 9.27 6.03 18.21
CA PRO A 158 10.40 6.47 19.00
C PRO A 158 11.11 5.30 19.67
N GLY A 159 12.42 5.39 19.83
CA GLY A 159 13.20 4.40 20.59
C GLY A 159 12.71 4.30 22.04
N GLN A 160 12.81 3.11 22.63
CA GLN A 160 12.36 2.88 24.01
C GLN A 160 13.12 3.71 25.04
N GLY A 161 14.42 3.94 24.81
CA GLY A 161 15.27 4.79 25.64
C GLY A 161 15.29 6.27 25.23
N ALA A 162 14.46 6.68 24.25
CA ALA A 162 14.43 8.07 23.80
C ALA A 162 13.71 8.97 24.82
N PRO A 163 14.36 10.07 25.28
CA PRO A 163 13.71 11.04 26.16
C PRO A 163 12.41 11.62 25.57
N GLU A 164 11.51 12.08 26.41
CA GLU A 164 10.24 12.66 25.98
C GLU A 164 10.42 13.94 25.12
N ASP A 165 11.49 14.71 25.37
CA ASP A 165 11.83 15.92 24.63
C ASP A 165 12.51 15.65 23.28
N THR A 166 12.63 14.37 22.87
CA THR A 166 13.27 14.00 21.61
C THR A 166 12.48 14.51 20.42
N LYS A 167 13.17 15.15 19.48
CA LYS A 167 12.61 15.52 18.18
C LYS A 167 13.33 14.73 17.10
N TYR A 168 12.60 14.01 16.27
CA TYR A 168 13.13 13.27 15.14
C TYR A 168 12.95 14.07 13.86
N PHE A 169 13.95 14.00 12.96
CA PHE A 169 13.98 14.66 11.65
C PHE A 169 14.30 13.63 10.60
N LEU A 170 13.46 13.52 9.58
CA LEU A 170 13.62 12.57 8.49
C LEU A 170 14.14 13.28 7.24
N PHE A 171 15.13 12.66 6.62
CA PHE A 171 15.68 13.03 5.32
C PHE A 171 15.53 11.85 4.38
N TYR A 172 15.14 12.07 3.12
CA TYR A 172 15.32 11.06 2.11
C TYR A 172 16.41 11.48 1.13
N ARG A 173 17.13 10.50 0.58
CA ARG A 173 18.02 10.69 -0.55
C ARG A 173 17.61 9.73 -1.67
N TYR A 174 17.51 10.28 -2.86
CA TYR A 174 17.29 9.55 -4.10
C TYR A 174 18.30 10.05 -5.12
N GLU A 175 19.09 9.15 -5.68
CA GLU A 175 20.28 9.50 -6.50
C GLU A 175 21.18 10.52 -5.79
N THR A 176 21.29 11.72 -6.33
CA THR A 176 22.10 12.82 -5.77
C THR A 176 21.28 13.83 -4.95
N HIS A 177 19.96 13.75 -4.99
CA HIS A 177 19.06 14.67 -4.31
C HIS A 177 18.79 14.23 -2.87
N THR A 178 18.94 15.14 -1.92
CA THR A 178 18.61 14.93 -0.51
C THR A 178 17.67 16.03 -0.05
N GLU A 179 16.58 15.66 0.62
CA GLU A 179 15.56 16.59 1.09
C GLU A 179 15.10 16.23 2.50
N GLU A 180 14.87 17.27 3.32
CA GLU A 180 14.28 17.13 4.65
C GLU A 180 12.76 17.08 4.57
N CYS A 181 12.15 16.38 5.48
CA CYS A 181 10.70 16.26 5.58
C CYS A 181 10.01 17.63 5.77
N PRO A 182 9.08 18.01 4.88
CA PRO A 182 8.38 19.29 4.99
C PRO A 182 7.23 19.25 6.01
N THR A 183 6.63 18.08 6.24
CA THR A 183 5.41 17.97 7.05
C THR A 183 5.46 16.76 7.98
N TYR A 184 5.32 17.02 9.28
CA TYR A 184 5.36 16.01 10.32
C TYR A 184 4.03 15.86 11.06
N THR A 185 3.65 14.62 11.37
CA THR A 185 2.65 14.30 12.37
C THR A 185 3.36 13.96 13.69
N LYS A 186 2.79 14.41 14.80
CA LYS A 186 3.41 14.31 16.14
C LYS A 186 2.59 13.40 17.05
N ASP A 187 3.26 12.76 18.01
CA ASP A 187 2.64 12.03 19.10
C ASP A 187 2.19 12.98 20.26
N LYS A 188 1.65 12.39 21.32
CA LYS A 188 1.20 13.13 22.51
C LYS A 188 2.31 13.89 23.25
N TRP A 189 3.58 13.56 23.04
CA TRP A 189 4.74 14.26 23.58
C TRP A 189 5.38 15.25 22.60
N SER A 190 4.69 15.54 21.50
CA SER A 190 5.17 16.43 20.43
C SER A 190 6.41 15.91 19.69
N ARG A 191 6.67 14.59 19.74
CA ARG A 191 7.72 13.94 18.96
C ARG A 191 7.21 13.62 17.56
N ASN A 192 8.02 13.88 16.55
CA ASN A 192 7.68 13.53 15.17
C ASN A 192 7.68 12.00 15.00
N THR A 193 6.57 11.44 14.51
CA THR A 193 6.37 9.99 14.31
C THR A 193 5.93 9.62 12.91
N GLU A 194 5.61 10.61 12.09
CA GLU A 194 5.28 10.45 10.69
C GLU A 194 5.79 11.63 9.89
N CYS A 195 6.20 11.35 8.65
CA CYS A 195 6.62 12.31 7.66
C CYS A 195 5.85 12.14 6.37
N ARG A 196 5.48 13.26 5.72
CA ARG A 196 4.83 13.28 4.41
C ARG A 196 5.50 14.24 3.45
N PHE A 197 5.89 13.71 2.29
CA PHE A 197 6.25 14.45 1.10
C PHE A 197 5.10 14.33 0.10
N SER A 198 4.47 15.42 -0.25
CA SER A 198 3.40 15.44 -1.27
C SER A 198 3.94 15.18 -2.69
N SER A 199 5.17 15.59 -2.93
CA SER A 199 5.92 15.36 -4.16
C SER A 199 7.38 15.16 -3.83
N THR A 200 8.06 14.29 -4.56
CA THR A 200 9.50 13.98 -4.40
C THR A 200 10.18 13.99 -5.77
N GLN A 201 11.52 13.90 -5.77
CA GLN A 201 12.32 13.70 -6.99
C GLN A 201 12.45 12.21 -7.37
N ILE A 202 11.74 11.31 -6.66
CA ILE A 202 11.74 9.89 -6.98
C ILE A 202 11.04 9.70 -8.32
N LYS A 203 11.71 9.03 -9.26
CA LYS A 203 11.16 8.76 -10.59
C LYS A 203 10.35 7.48 -10.54
N PRO A 204 9.07 7.50 -10.95
CA PRO A 204 8.26 6.30 -10.93
C PRO A 204 8.79 5.29 -11.96
N GLY A 205 8.87 4.03 -11.57
CA GLY A 205 9.20 2.96 -12.49
C GLY A 205 10.68 2.61 -12.66
N GLU A 206 11.61 3.29 -12.00
CA GLU A 206 13.03 2.90 -12.00
C GLU A 206 13.27 1.66 -11.14
N ILE A 207 14.01 0.68 -11.71
CA ILE A 207 14.18 -0.65 -11.09
C ILE A 207 15.26 -0.67 -10.03
N ASP A 208 16.39 -0.04 -10.30
CA ASP A 208 17.62 -0.21 -9.53
C ASP A 208 17.92 0.92 -8.55
N SER A 209 17.06 1.92 -8.52
CA SER A 209 17.27 3.09 -7.66
C SER A 209 16.80 2.84 -6.24
N LEU A 210 17.69 3.03 -5.29
CA LEU A 210 17.43 2.91 -3.86
C LEU A 210 17.00 4.26 -3.26
N ILE A 211 15.96 4.23 -2.47
CA ILE A 211 15.54 5.34 -1.62
C ILE A 211 16.22 5.16 -0.27
N VAL A 212 17.06 6.08 0.09
CA VAL A 212 17.70 6.12 1.42
C VAL A 212 16.83 6.95 2.34
N ILE A 213 16.44 6.40 3.46
CA ILE A 213 15.80 7.14 4.55
C ILE A 213 16.79 7.26 5.71
N HIS A 214 16.98 8.48 6.15
CA HIS A 214 17.78 8.82 7.31
C HIS A 214 16.94 9.57 8.32
N ILE A 215 16.90 9.08 9.55
CA ILE A 215 16.23 9.75 10.66
C ILE A 215 17.28 10.13 11.69
N ASN A 216 17.41 11.42 11.90
CA ASN A 216 18.24 11.98 12.96
C ASN A 216 17.34 12.37 14.14
N GLY A 217 17.94 12.53 15.31
CA GLY A 217 17.23 12.95 16.51
C GLY A 217 18.00 13.97 17.32
N SER A 218 17.25 14.81 18.06
CA SER A 218 17.79 15.80 18.97
C SER A 218 17.04 15.77 20.28
N SER A 219 17.78 15.77 21.40
CA SER A 219 17.25 15.90 22.75
C SER A 219 18.25 16.66 23.62
N LYS A 220 17.77 17.38 24.63
CA LYS A 220 18.64 18.04 25.63
C LYS A 220 19.22 17.06 26.67
N ARG A 221 18.60 15.86 26.76
CA ARG A 221 18.91 14.88 27.83
C ARG A 221 19.85 13.77 27.39
N ALA A 222 19.87 13.43 26.07
CA ALA A 222 20.67 12.34 25.54
C ALA A 222 21.07 12.57 24.09
N ALA A 223 22.21 12.01 23.70
CA ALA A 223 22.59 11.91 22.30
C ALA A 223 21.74 10.85 21.60
N ILE A 224 20.95 11.26 20.63
CA ILE A 224 20.04 10.36 19.90
C ILE A 224 20.83 9.69 18.77
N LYS A 225 20.78 8.35 18.73
CA LYS A 225 21.43 7.58 17.68
C LYS A 225 20.65 7.70 16.38
N PRO A 226 21.28 8.15 15.27
CA PRO A 226 20.64 8.19 13.97
C PRO A 226 20.26 6.79 13.47
N PHE A 227 19.25 6.73 12.60
CA PHE A 227 18.81 5.50 11.92
C PHE A 227 18.83 5.69 10.40
N GLN A 228 19.26 4.66 9.69
CA GLN A 228 19.26 4.66 8.22
C GLN A 228 18.68 3.35 7.72
N GLN A 229 17.85 3.43 6.69
CA GLN A 229 17.31 2.28 5.98
C GLN A 229 17.24 2.57 4.50
N LEU A 230 17.54 1.56 3.71
CA LEU A 230 17.44 1.60 2.25
C LEU A 230 16.18 0.85 1.84
N PHE A 231 15.43 1.45 0.93
CA PHE A 231 14.24 0.85 0.35
C PHE A 231 14.40 0.73 -1.15
N ASN A 232 14.04 -0.42 -1.68
CA ASN A 232 13.76 -0.53 -3.10
C ASN A 232 12.40 0.11 -3.37
N GLN A 233 12.34 1.05 -4.31
CA GLN A 233 11.12 1.79 -4.65
C GLN A 233 9.94 0.84 -4.90
N ASN A 234 10.19 -0.24 -5.64
CA ASN A 234 9.14 -1.18 -6.03
C ASN A 234 8.55 -1.96 -4.84
N ALA A 235 9.36 -2.19 -3.80
CA ALA A 235 8.92 -2.90 -2.61
C ALA A 235 8.03 -2.06 -1.70
N ILE A 236 8.11 -0.73 -1.80
CA ILE A 236 7.34 0.20 -0.96
C ILE A 236 6.29 0.99 -1.74
N GLU A 237 6.13 0.74 -3.05
CA GLU A 237 5.07 1.36 -3.84
C GLU A 237 3.72 0.77 -3.48
N LYS A 238 2.78 1.62 -3.10
CA LYS A 238 1.37 1.27 -2.98
C LYS A 238 0.67 1.65 -4.26
N VAL A 239 0.17 0.65 -4.96
CA VAL A 239 -0.52 0.81 -6.24
C VAL A 239 -1.79 1.64 -6.06
N ASN A 240 -2.13 2.43 -7.06
CA ASN A 240 -3.40 3.16 -7.10
C ASN A 240 -4.58 2.21 -7.37
N ILE A 241 -5.78 2.65 -6.99
CA ILE A 241 -7.02 1.94 -7.29
C ILE A 241 -7.22 1.89 -8.82
N PRO A 242 -7.73 0.77 -9.39
CA PRO A 242 -8.14 0.72 -10.79
C PRO A 242 -9.14 1.83 -11.13
N ARG A 243 -9.08 2.36 -12.36
CA ARG A 243 -9.91 3.48 -12.79
C ARG A 243 -11.06 3.02 -13.67
N ASN A 244 -12.06 3.88 -13.83
CA ASN A 244 -13.18 3.71 -14.77
C ASN A 244 -13.82 2.31 -14.67
N ILE A 245 -14.07 1.87 -13.42
CA ILE A 245 -14.64 0.55 -13.15
C ILE A 245 -16.10 0.55 -13.62
N SER A 246 -16.40 -0.31 -14.58
CA SER A 246 -17.74 -0.55 -15.12
C SER A 246 -18.14 -2.00 -14.85
N ILE A 247 -19.28 -2.19 -14.19
CA ILE A 247 -19.80 -3.51 -13.87
C ILE A 247 -21.25 -3.57 -14.29
N SER A 248 -21.62 -4.53 -15.15
CA SER A 248 -22.98 -4.81 -15.59
C SER A 248 -23.36 -6.25 -15.30
N LEU A 249 -24.64 -6.48 -15.12
CA LEU A 249 -25.23 -7.81 -14.95
C LEU A 249 -26.31 -7.98 -16.00
N GLU A 250 -26.04 -8.83 -16.97
CA GLU A 250 -26.96 -9.19 -18.04
C GLU A 250 -27.47 -10.62 -17.81
N GLN A 251 -28.72 -10.75 -17.44
CA GLN A 251 -29.32 -12.04 -17.03
C GLN A 251 -28.54 -12.69 -15.88
N ASN A 252 -27.64 -13.63 -16.19
CA ASN A 252 -26.79 -14.36 -15.23
C ASN A 252 -25.32 -14.12 -15.47
N ASP A 253 -24.93 -13.26 -16.40
CA ASP A 253 -23.53 -12.95 -16.73
C ASP A 253 -23.15 -11.60 -16.16
N LEU A 254 -22.25 -11.62 -15.19
CA LEU A 254 -21.58 -10.45 -14.65
C LEU A 254 -20.43 -10.09 -15.56
N LEU A 255 -20.47 -8.90 -16.15
CA LEU A 255 -19.38 -8.33 -16.94
C LEU A 255 -18.74 -7.20 -16.13
N ALA A 256 -17.43 -7.28 -15.94
CA ALA A 256 -16.68 -6.25 -15.25
C ALA A 256 -15.49 -5.82 -16.12
N MET A 257 -15.30 -4.51 -16.25
CA MET A 257 -14.19 -3.89 -16.98
C MET A 257 -13.66 -2.71 -16.18
N TRP A 258 -12.35 -2.47 -16.26
CA TRP A 258 -11.69 -1.34 -15.61
C TRP A 258 -10.43 -0.93 -16.37
N GLU A 259 -9.95 0.25 -16.09
CA GLU A 259 -8.66 0.70 -16.58
C GLU A 259 -7.58 0.42 -15.53
N LYS A 260 -6.33 0.25 -16.03
CA LYS A 260 -5.18 0.09 -15.14
C LYS A 260 -5.04 1.25 -14.16
N PRO A 261 -4.42 1.03 -13.00
CA PRO A 261 -4.04 2.09 -12.08
C PRO A 261 -3.15 3.16 -12.74
N ILE A 262 -3.12 4.36 -12.16
CA ILE A 262 -2.15 5.39 -12.57
C ILE A 262 -0.76 4.87 -12.21
N SER A 263 0.01 4.56 -13.23
CA SER A 263 1.34 3.98 -13.12
C SER A 263 2.04 4.04 -14.47
N PRO A 264 3.38 4.15 -14.54
CA PRO A 264 4.17 4.07 -15.77
C PRO A 264 4.18 2.67 -16.39
N PHE A 265 3.76 1.64 -15.65
CA PHE A 265 3.79 0.26 -16.13
C PHE A 265 2.66 -0.08 -17.09
N HIS A 266 2.90 -1.07 -17.96
CA HIS A 266 1.90 -1.64 -18.84
C HIS A 266 0.82 -2.42 -18.09
N GLU A 267 -0.31 -2.66 -18.73
CA GLU A 267 -1.46 -3.37 -18.12
C GLU A 267 -1.12 -4.78 -17.64
N GLU A 268 -0.26 -5.47 -18.37
CA GLU A 268 0.21 -6.83 -18.07
C GLU A 268 0.99 -6.94 -16.74
N CYS A 269 1.46 -5.79 -16.22
CA CYS A 269 2.19 -5.72 -14.97
C CYS A 269 1.29 -5.68 -13.72
N PHE A 270 -0.01 -5.77 -13.89
CA PHE A 270 -0.96 -5.71 -12.77
C PHE A 270 -1.67 -7.04 -12.57
N GLU A 271 -1.93 -7.34 -11.31
CA GLU A 271 -2.88 -8.35 -10.86
C GLU A 271 -3.97 -7.67 -10.04
N TYR A 272 -5.19 -8.20 -10.12
CA TYR A 272 -6.35 -7.64 -9.46
C TYR A 272 -6.98 -8.67 -8.53
N GLU A 273 -7.54 -8.19 -7.42
CA GLU A 273 -8.45 -8.96 -6.60
C GLU A 273 -9.86 -8.38 -6.73
N PHE A 274 -10.77 -9.25 -7.15
CA PHE A 274 -12.19 -8.96 -7.30
C PHE A 274 -12.93 -9.58 -6.13
N TYR A 275 -13.48 -8.75 -5.25
CA TYR A 275 -14.22 -9.17 -4.07
C TYR A 275 -15.71 -9.06 -4.31
N LEU A 276 -16.39 -10.20 -4.33
CA LEU A 276 -17.81 -10.37 -4.60
C LEU A 276 -18.54 -10.88 -3.36
N ILE A 277 -19.62 -10.21 -2.97
CA ILE A 277 -20.51 -10.66 -1.90
C ILE A 277 -21.92 -10.77 -2.44
N ASN A 278 -22.53 -11.96 -2.34
CA ASN A 278 -23.96 -12.12 -2.55
C ASN A 278 -24.69 -11.63 -1.29
N LEU A 279 -25.47 -10.55 -1.41
CA LEU A 279 -26.15 -9.93 -0.27
C LEU A 279 -27.33 -10.75 0.26
N LYS A 280 -27.86 -11.70 -0.54
CA LYS A 280 -28.94 -12.57 -0.13
C LYS A 280 -28.46 -13.76 0.70
N SER A 281 -27.39 -14.42 0.25
CA SER A 281 -26.83 -15.60 0.92
C SER A 281 -25.72 -15.29 1.90
N GLY A 282 -25.12 -14.07 1.85
CA GLY A 282 -23.93 -13.69 2.61
C GLY A 282 -22.64 -14.34 2.11
N ASN A 283 -22.69 -15.08 0.98
CA ASN A 283 -21.51 -15.75 0.42
C ASN A 283 -20.50 -14.74 -0.10
N LYS A 284 -19.22 -14.94 0.26
CA LYS A 284 -18.10 -14.05 -0.07
C LYS A 284 -17.09 -14.80 -0.92
N GLN A 285 -16.63 -14.19 -2.01
CA GLN A 285 -15.61 -14.74 -2.91
C GLN A 285 -14.56 -13.69 -3.23
N ILE A 286 -13.29 -14.11 -3.27
CA ILE A 286 -12.18 -13.31 -3.76
C ILE A 286 -11.58 -14.04 -4.96
N LEU A 287 -11.60 -13.39 -6.11
CA LEU A 287 -11.07 -13.91 -7.35
C LEU A 287 -9.84 -13.12 -7.76
N LYS A 288 -8.77 -13.82 -8.15
CA LYS A 288 -7.55 -13.19 -8.68
C LYS A 288 -7.62 -13.17 -10.20
N ILE A 289 -7.38 -12.01 -10.78
CA ILE A 289 -7.55 -11.72 -12.21
C ILE A 289 -6.30 -11.01 -12.71
N SER A 290 -5.78 -11.42 -13.88
CA SER A 290 -4.59 -10.82 -14.50
C SER A 290 -4.92 -9.92 -15.68
N SER A 291 -6.20 -9.78 -16.02
CA SER A 291 -6.71 -8.92 -17.11
C SER A 291 -7.50 -7.75 -16.56
N ASN A 292 -7.72 -6.74 -17.36
CA ASN A 292 -8.56 -5.58 -17.04
C ASN A 292 -10.04 -5.78 -17.36
N SER A 293 -10.44 -7.00 -17.73
CA SER A 293 -11.83 -7.41 -17.95
C SER A 293 -12.06 -8.81 -17.40
N PHE A 294 -13.30 -9.07 -16.96
CA PHE A 294 -13.68 -10.32 -16.34
C PHE A 294 -15.14 -10.60 -16.55
N GLN A 295 -15.46 -11.85 -16.87
CA GLN A 295 -16.83 -12.34 -16.98
C GLN A 295 -17.04 -13.51 -16.03
N LEU A 296 -18.14 -13.49 -15.28
CA LEU A 296 -18.50 -14.52 -14.33
C LEU A 296 -20.02 -14.81 -14.40
N ARG A 297 -20.37 -16.09 -14.47
CA ARG A 297 -21.76 -16.50 -14.39
C ARG A 297 -22.21 -16.55 -12.92
N ILE A 298 -23.25 -15.77 -12.58
CA ILE A 298 -23.79 -15.66 -11.22
C ILE A 298 -25.32 -15.75 -11.24
N ASP A 299 -25.94 -15.82 -10.09
CA ASP A 299 -27.39 -15.78 -9.97
C ASP A 299 -27.91 -14.35 -10.23
N GLY A 300 -28.50 -14.12 -11.41
CA GLY A 300 -29.07 -12.82 -11.80
C GLY A 300 -30.25 -12.35 -10.93
N SER A 301 -30.83 -13.23 -10.10
CA SER A 301 -31.93 -12.89 -9.19
C SER A 301 -31.47 -12.31 -7.86
N SER A 302 -30.16 -12.34 -7.57
CA SER A 302 -29.55 -11.86 -6.34
C SER A 302 -28.90 -10.49 -6.53
N ARG A 303 -28.77 -9.76 -5.44
CA ARG A 303 -28.02 -8.51 -5.40
C ARG A 303 -26.62 -8.78 -4.87
N TYR A 304 -25.62 -8.15 -5.50
CA TYR A 304 -24.22 -8.31 -5.17
C TYR A 304 -23.57 -6.98 -4.82
N SER A 305 -22.63 -7.01 -3.89
CA SER A 305 -21.67 -5.92 -3.67
C SER A 305 -20.29 -6.34 -4.14
N ILE A 306 -19.62 -5.44 -4.85
CA ILE A 306 -18.36 -5.72 -5.54
C ILE A 306 -17.36 -4.63 -5.20
N ARG A 307 -16.10 -5.03 -5.00
CA ARG A 307 -14.95 -4.15 -4.87
C ARG A 307 -13.75 -4.75 -5.59
N ILE A 308 -12.89 -3.90 -6.10
CA ILE A 308 -11.69 -4.30 -6.84
C ILE A 308 -10.48 -3.58 -6.22
N ARG A 309 -9.34 -4.26 -6.15
CA ARG A 309 -8.04 -3.68 -5.85
C ARG A 309 -6.96 -4.24 -6.77
N ALA A 310 -5.86 -3.52 -6.88
CA ALA A 310 -4.75 -3.86 -7.76
C ALA A 310 -3.44 -4.02 -7.00
N ASN A 311 -2.55 -4.82 -7.55
CA ASN A 311 -1.14 -4.89 -7.16
C ASN A 311 -0.27 -5.14 -8.40
N HIS A 312 1.04 -4.96 -8.27
CA HIS A 312 1.97 -5.35 -9.31
C HIS A 312 2.06 -6.87 -9.43
N ASN A 313 2.11 -7.37 -10.65
CA ASN A 313 2.37 -8.76 -10.94
C ASN A 313 3.86 -9.07 -10.72
N HIS A 314 4.17 -10.22 -10.13
CA HIS A 314 5.53 -10.70 -9.88
C HIS A 314 6.39 -10.86 -11.15
N ILE A 315 5.77 -10.99 -12.33
CA ILE A 315 6.47 -11.11 -13.61
C ILE A 315 7.20 -9.80 -13.96
N CYS A 316 6.59 -8.66 -13.69
CA CYS A 316 7.20 -7.37 -14.01
C CYS A 316 8.14 -6.88 -12.92
N ARG A 317 7.84 -7.15 -11.64
CA ARG A 317 8.60 -6.61 -10.50
C ARG A 317 8.34 -7.31 -9.16
N ALA A 318 9.17 -6.93 -8.16
CA ALA A 318 8.86 -7.23 -6.77
C ALA A 318 7.50 -6.62 -6.38
N ARG A 319 6.68 -7.38 -5.68
CA ARG A 319 5.36 -6.92 -5.20
C ARG A 319 5.54 -5.79 -4.19
N GLY A 320 4.91 -4.67 -4.45
CA GLY A 320 4.68 -3.60 -3.50
C GLY A 320 3.45 -3.87 -2.63
N PHE A 321 2.79 -2.80 -2.19
CA PHE A 321 1.55 -2.90 -1.43
C PHE A 321 0.33 -2.92 -2.35
N TRP A 322 -0.66 -3.71 -1.99
CA TRP A 322 -1.98 -3.65 -2.62
C TRP A 322 -2.56 -2.23 -2.54
N SER A 323 -3.28 -1.84 -3.59
CA SER A 323 -4.10 -0.64 -3.53
C SER A 323 -5.15 -0.74 -2.43
N ASP A 324 -5.74 0.39 -2.06
CA ASP A 324 -7.00 0.36 -1.34
C ASP A 324 -8.08 -0.29 -2.22
N TRP A 325 -9.15 -0.78 -1.58
CA TRP A 325 -10.31 -1.28 -2.30
C TRP A 325 -11.02 -0.11 -2.99
N SER A 326 -11.57 -0.36 -4.18
CA SER A 326 -12.49 0.57 -4.83
C SER A 326 -13.71 0.84 -3.95
N GLU A 327 -14.47 1.87 -4.29
CA GLU A 327 -15.81 2.03 -3.77
C GLU A 327 -16.67 0.79 -4.03
N ILE A 328 -17.69 0.60 -3.20
CA ILE A 328 -18.60 -0.54 -3.33
C ILE A 328 -19.53 -0.29 -4.50
N ILE A 329 -19.51 -1.19 -5.46
CA ILE A 329 -20.43 -1.18 -6.60
C ILE A 329 -21.50 -2.25 -6.35
N TYR A 330 -22.77 -1.85 -6.45
CA TYR A 330 -23.89 -2.75 -6.30
C TYR A 330 -24.46 -3.11 -7.67
N VAL A 331 -24.65 -4.39 -7.93
CA VAL A 331 -25.30 -4.91 -9.16
C VAL A 331 -26.39 -5.91 -8.80
N GLY A 332 -27.35 -6.05 -9.71
CA GLY A 332 -28.53 -6.91 -9.53
C GLY A 332 -29.67 -6.21 -8.82
N GLN A 333 -30.86 -6.82 -8.90
CA GLN A 333 -32.09 -6.26 -8.36
C GLN A 333 -32.35 -6.82 -6.96
N ASN A 334 -32.76 -5.93 -6.03
CA ASN A 334 -33.59 -6.43 -4.95
C ASN A 334 -34.92 -6.84 -5.57
N LYS A 335 -35.13 -8.11 -5.88
CA LYS A 335 -36.49 -8.59 -5.91
C LYS A 335 -37.03 -8.37 -4.50
N LEU A 336 -37.76 -7.28 -4.28
CA LEU A 336 -38.75 -7.28 -3.21
C LEU A 336 -39.47 -8.60 -3.37
N ASP A 337 -39.49 -9.43 -2.34
CA ASP A 337 -40.29 -10.63 -2.35
C ASP A 337 -41.73 -10.20 -2.72
N ASN A 338 -42.12 -10.47 -3.96
CA ASN A 338 -43.48 -10.19 -4.43
C ASN A 338 -44.54 -10.90 -3.55
N SER A 339 -44.10 -11.82 -2.70
CA SER A 339 -44.96 -12.48 -1.70
C SER A 339 -45.67 -11.48 -0.76
N ILE A 340 -44.96 -10.41 -0.32
CA ILE A 340 -45.57 -9.38 0.54
C ILE A 340 -46.58 -8.56 -0.28
N ALA A 341 -46.25 -8.20 -1.52
CA ALA A 341 -47.19 -7.49 -2.40
C ALA A 341 -48.44 -8.31 -2.69
N TRP A 342 -48.29 -9.61 -2.96
CA TRP A 342 -49.42 -10.54 -3.15
C TRP A 342 -50.25 -10.71 -1.87
N ILE A 343 -49.65 -10.82 -0.71
CA ILE A 343 -50.35 -10.91 0.59
C ILE A 343 -51.15 -9.62 0.83
N VAL A 344 -50.53 -8.45 0.61
CA VAL A 344 -51.23 -7.16 0.78
C VAL A 344 -52.36 -7.02 -0.21
N THR A 345 -52.21 -7.40 -1.48
CA THR A 345 -53.30 -7.35 -2.47
C THR A 345 -54.40 -8.32 -2.11
N LEU A 346 -54.14 -9.56 -1.68
CA LEU A 346 -55.13 -10.51 -1.22
C LEU A 346 -55.91 -10.00 0.02
N LEU A 347 -55.22 -9.39 0.97
CA LEU A 347 -55.85 -8.76 2.14
C LEU A 347 -56.76 -7.60 1.74
N CYS A 348 -56.33 -6.72 0.82
CA CYS A 348 -57.15 -5.64 0.33
C CYS A 348 -58.39 -6.14 -0.42
N VAL A 349 -58.26 -7.16 -1.27
CA VAL A 349 -59.38 -7.78 -1.98
C VAL A 349 -60.34 -8.45 -0.99
N SER A 350 -59.84 -9.22 -0.04
CA SER A 350 -60.70 -9.89 0.94
C SER A 350 -61.45 -8.88 1.81
N THR A 351 -60.82 -7.81 2.27
CA THR A 351 -61.49 -6.75 3.05
C THR A 351 -62.54 -6.00 2.21
N SER A 352 -62.27 -5.71 0.94
CA SER A 352 -63.23 -5.09 0.04
C SER A 352 -64.46 -6.00 -0.20
N CYS A 353 -64.25 -7.29 -0.42
CA CYS A 353 -65.33 -8.28 -0.58
C CYS A 353 -66.17 -8.37 0.71
N THR A 354 -65.54 -8.40 1.88
CA THR A 354 -66.28 -8.46 3.16
C THR A 354 -67.13 -7.21 3.38
N LEU A 355 -66.57 -6.02 3.08
CA LEU A 355 -67.30 -4.75 3.18
C LEU A 355 -68.49 -4.73 2.21
N LEU A 356 -68.34 -5.21 0.97
CA LEU A 356 -69.43 -5.31 0.00
C LEU A 356 -70.50 -6.27 0.48
N LEU A 357 -70.16 -7.45 1.01
CA LEU A 357 -71.11 -8.40 1.57
C LEU A 357 -71.88 -7.82 2.75
N VAL A 358 -71.17 -7.11 3.66
CA VAL A 358 -71.83 -6.42 4.77
C VAL A 358 -72.82 -5.35 4.26
N ALA A 359 -72.43 -4.55 3.25
CA ALA A 359 -73.28 -3.55 2.64
C ALA A 359 -74.52 -4.15 2.02
N ILE A 360 -74.42 -5.29 1.28
CA ILE A 360 -75.51 -6.03 0.68
C ILE A 360 -76.46 -6.57 1.77
N ILE A 361 -75.91 -7.18 2.82
CA ILE A 361 -76.67 -7.68 3.96
C ILE A 361 -77.43 -6.54 4.66
N CYS A 362 -76.79 -5.42 4.84
CA CYS A 362 -77.39 -4.20 5.43
C CYS A 362 -78.57 -3.67 4.52
N GLN A 363 -78.42 -3.71 3.22
CA GLN A 363 -79.49 -3.34 2.28
C GLN A 363 -80.65 -4.32 2.31
N ILE A 364 -80.39 -5.65 2.21
CA ILE A 364 -81.43 -6.68 2.21
C ILE A 364 -82.23 -6.68 3.53
N ASN A 365 -81.61 -6.54 4.64
CA ASN A 365 -82.19 -6.53 5.96
C ASN A 365 -82.78 -5.18 6.37
N HIS A 366 -82.80 -4.18 5.48
CA HIS A 366 -83.22 -2.80 5.78
C HIS A 366 -82.60 -2.21 7.07
N VAL A 367 -81.37 -2.58 7.40
CA VAL A 367 -80.67 -2.09 8.62
C VAL A 367 -80.50 -0.59 8.55
N TRP A 368 -80.27 -0.01 7.38
CA TRP A 368 -80.15 1.42 7.15
C TRP A 368 -81.40 2.19 7.52
N SER A 369 -82.57 1.66 7.22
CA SER A 369 -83.83 2.29 7.59
C SER A 369 -84.19 2.18 9.08
N LYS A 370 -83.61 1.21 9.76
CA LYS A 370 -83.71 1.05 11.22
C LYS A 370 -82.69 1.95 12.02
N LEU A 371 -81.48 2.15 11.47
CA LEU A 371 -80.46 2.98 12.09
C LEU A 371 -80.65 4.47 11.82
N PHE A 372 -81.19 4.81 10.63
CA PHE A 372 -81.51 6.21 10.26
C PHE A 372 -82.98 6.29 9.88
N PRO A 373 -83.91 6.37 10.85
CA PRO A 373 -85.34 6.55 10.53
C PRO A 373 -85.50 7.89 9.78
N PRO A 374 -86.41 7.86 8.72
CA PRO A 374 -86.63 9.07 7.95
C PRO A 374 -87.16 10.18 8.87
N ILE A 375 -86.51 11.35 8.74
CA ILE A 375 -86.94 12.56 9.46
C ILE A 375 -88.39 12.86 9.02
N PRO A 376 -89.38 12.95 9.96
CA PRO A 376 -90.79 13.26 9.58
C PRO A 376 -90.78 14.65 8.91
N ALA A 377 -91.38 14.70 7.70
CA ALA A 377 -91.58 15.96 7.01
C ALA A 377 -92.60 16.83 7.80
N PRO A 378 -92.27 18.13 7.98
CA PRO A 378 -93.19 19.03 8.64
C PRO A 378 -94.49 19.15 7.87
N SER A 379 -95.63 18.85 8.52
CA SER A 379 -96.93 18.97 7.92
C SER A 379 -97.27 20.38 7.57
N ASN A 380 -97.51 20.66 6.29
CA ASN A 380 -98.02 21.93 5.78
C ASN A 380 -99.42 22.14 6.30
N LYS A 381 -99.54 22.90 7.37
CA LYS A 381 -100.76 23.58 7.78
C LYS A 381 -100.44 24.93 8.30
N PHE A 382 -100.17 25.85 7.35
CA PHE A 382 -100.58 27.25 7.58
C PHE A 382 -101.03 27.82 6.28
N ARG A 383 -102.33 28.10 6.25
CA ARG A 383 -103.07 28.74 5.22
C ARG A 383 -102.82 30.25 5.30
N ASP A 384 -102.60 30.86 4.15
CA ASP A 384 -102.52 32.33 3.95
C ASP A 384 -103.67 33.07 4.68
N PRO A 385 -103.59 34.36 4.91
CA PRO A 385 -103.37 35.33 3.85
C PRO A 385 -102.63 36.60 4.33
N PHE A 386 -101.89 37.26 3.47
CA PHE A 386 -102.04 38.70 3.13
C PHE A 386 -101.05 39.04 2.03
N PRO A 387 -101.59 39.85 1.04
CA PRO A 387 -100.78 40.26 -0.08
C PRO A 387 -100.11 41.63 0.26
N ILE A 388 -99.15 41.99 -0.42
CA ILE A 388 -98.79 43.39 -0.85
C ILE A 388 -97.39 43.33 -1.54
N ASP A 389 -97.48 43.57 -2.81
CA ASP A 389 -96.95 44.55 -3.71
C ASP A 389 -95.39 44.66 -3.81
N TYR A 390 -95.02 44.37 -4.99
CA TYR A 390 -94.42 45.16 -6.06
C TYR A 390 -93.36 46.17 -5.68
N GLU A 391 -92.30 46.16 -6.24
CA GLU A 391 -91.67 46.96 -7.30
C GLU A 391 -90.13 47.08 -7.15
N ARG A 392 -89.54 46.83 -8.29
CA ARG A 392 -88.45 47.59 -8.94
C ARG A 392 -87.03 47.54 -8.34
N ALA A 393 -86.04 47.22 -8.98
CA ALA A 393 -85.52 47.47 -10.32
C ALA A 393 -84.11 46.96 -10.46
N ARG A 394 -83.88 46.32 -11.61
CA ARG A 394 -82.77 46.61 -12.51
C ARG A 394 -81.40 46.87 -11.88
N THR A 395 -80.38 46.16 -12.21
CA THR A 395 -79.65 46.10 -13.47
C THR A 395 -78.34 45.28 -13.24
N CYS A 396 -78.02 44.49 -14.22
CA CYS A 396 -76.71 43.99 -14.52
C CYS A 396 -75.65 45.11 -14.68
N PRO A 397 -74.33 44.83 -14.80
CA PRO A 397 -73.75 43.69 -15.54
C PRO A 397 -72.42 43.11 -14.99
N SER A 398 -72.13 41.91 -15.44
CA SER A 398 -70.92 41.41 -16.15
C SER A 398 -69.55 41.74 -15.54
N SER A 399 -68.82 40.72 -15.19
CA SER A 399 -67.70 40.18 -15.99
C SER A 399 -66.82 39.25 -15.13
N THR A 400 -66.65 38.06 -15.69
CA THR A 400 -65.41 37.29 -15.86
C THR A 400 -64.33 37.43 -14.78
N GLU A 401 -64.04 36.36 -14.07
CA GLU A 401 -62.83 35.57 -14.33
C GLU A 401 -62.70 34.43 -13.28
N THR A 402 -62.41 33.30 -13.83
CA THR A 402 -62.05 32.05 -13.16
C THR A 402 -60.68 32.17 -12.57
N GLU A 403 -60.49 31.93 -11.29
CA GLU A 403 -59.18 31.50 -10.78
C GLU A 403 -59.34 30.29 -9.85
N VAL A 404 -58.69 29.23 -10.29
CA VAL A 404 -58.48 28.01 -9.58
C VAL A 404 -57.30 28.20 -8.64
N CYS A 405 -57.51 28.22 -7.35
CA CYS A 405 -56.40 28.14 -6.37
C CYS A 405 -56.14 26.68 -6.05
N SER A 406 -55.03 26.15 -6.55
CA SER A 406 -54.40 24.95 -6.06
C SER A 406 -53.49 25.25 -4.86
N LEU A 407 -53.73 24.57 -3.76
CA LEU A 407 -52.81 24.54 -2.62
C LEU A 407 -51.51 23.85 -3.03
N ALA A 408 -50.39 24.56 -2.93
CA ALA A 408 -49.06 23.98 -2.90
C ALA A 408 -48.44 24.27 -1.54
N GLU A 409 -48.07 23.20 -0.87
CA GLU A 409 -47.31 23.19 0.37
C GLU A 409 -45.92 23.85 0.18
N VAL A 410 -45.63 24.79 1.06
CA VAL A 410 -44.33 25.41 1.17
C VAL A 410 -43.46 24.61 2.13
N LEU A 411 -42.47 23.88 1.60
CA LEU A 411 -41.34 23.41 2.38
C LEU A 411 -40.20 24.44 2.28
N SER A 412 -39.97 25.12 3.40
CA SER A 412 -38.84 26.03 3.55
C SER A 412 -37.51 25.29 3.64
N CYS A 413 -36.60 25.55 2.74
CA CYS A 413 -35.19 25.25 2.87
C CYS A 413 -34.47 26.52 3.36
N SER A 414 -33.93 26.44 4.56
CA SER A 414 -33.01 27.45 5.09
C SER A 414 -31.61 27.23 4.54
N VAL A 415 -31.14 28.15 3.73
CA VAL A 415 -29.75 28.34 3.36
C VAL A 415 -29.07 29.06 4.51
N LEU A 416 -28.03 28.47 5.08
CA LEU A 416 -27.04 29.19 5.89
C LEU A 416 -25.82 29.45 5.00
N ASP A 417 -25.67 30.68 4.73
CA ASP A 417 -24.50 31.36 4.21
C ASP A 417 -23.56 31.61 5.41
N ASP A 418 -22.31 31.19 5.31
CA ASP A 418 -21.25 31.74 6.15
C ASP A 418 -19.95 31.81 5.33
N SER A 419 -19.74 33.00 4.88
CA SER A 419 -18.45 33.52 4.48
C SER A 419 -17.69 34.01 5.73
N VAL A 420 -16.33 34.05 5.60
CA VAL A 420 -15.33 34.84 6.35
C VAL A 420 -14.59 34.09 7.48
N PHE A 421 -13.45 33.73 7.22
CA PHE A 421 -12.05 34.06 7.53
C PHE A 421 -11.11 32.89 7.16
#